data_cba438c3d478cd0ffc48539a1383cf4d
#
_entry.id   cba438c3d478cd0ffc48539a1383cf4d
#
_cell.length_a   1.000
_cell.length_b   1.000
_cell.length_c   1.000
_cell.angle_alpha   90.00
_cell.angle_beta   90.00
_cell.angle_gamma   90.00
#
_symmetry.space_group_name_H-M   'P 1'
#
loop_
_entity.id
_entity.type
_entity.pdbx_description
1 polymer ?
#
loop_
_entity_poly.entity_id
_entity_poly.type
_entity_poly.pdbx_seq_one_letter_code
_entity_poly.pdbx_strand_id
1 'polypeptide(L)'
;MSEWFEKRLFGQLPADAAARWGAREALVFRDQRWTWHEFSAEVDRAAKALIAIGVQPQEKVALWMNNKPEWLFLMFAVWKVGAVLVPLNTRYRIDDIEYVVTQSNTGTIISDDRSGPVDYLAMLREVLPDTAGGDPAAQSLTGFPDLRRIVFVGEQQLPGTYSWAGALALGATISDDALAARAAAVDPDGLALIGYTSGTTGNPKGVMHTHINIRNCMERAAIMGLSLTDTEINYLPMFHLYGFSEVALLCVVSGAKQVMMDVFDADEALRLIEAEHVTIAHGFDTHWKDLLEAQARSPRDVSSLRLGTLPSGTDATIPIAERAQDVFCPTISGFGMTEIWAFVSVSSPTETREQRVYASGMPMLGVEYRIGDPETSAPVAVGEPGELLVRGYTVTQGYYRKPEATAASFTADGWFRTGDMAKQREDGRFVFLGRYKDMLKVGGENVSPAEIEARLMGLDGVSAVAIVGYPDPRLHEVAVAWIIREAGSDLSEDEVLASLRGHVASFKIPRHVLFVDEFP
;
A
#
# COMPACT_ATOMS: atom_id res chain seq x y z
N MET A 1 -11.08 7.30 25.53
CA MET A 1 -10.17 7.75 24.44
C MET A 1 -9.91 9.21 24.68
N SER A 2 -8.66 9.62 24.76
CA SER A 2 -8.31 11.02 25.01
C SER A 2 -8.76 11.89 23.83
N GLU A 3 -9.41 13.00 24.11
CA GLU A 3 -9.90 14.02 23.14
C GLU A 3 -8.76 14.80 22.43
N TRP A 4 -7.57 14.22 22.33
CA TRP A 4 -6.40 14.92 21.77
C TRP A 4 -6.42 15.06 20.24
N PHE A 5 -7.37 14.41 19.57
CA PHE A 5 -7.52 14.46 18.13
C PHE A 5 -8.88 15.00 17.72
N GLU A 6 -8.89 16.15 17.05
CA GLU A 6 -10.09 16.70 16.43
C GLU A 6 -10.44 15.90 15.17
N LYS A 7 -11.71 15.51 15.02
CA LYS A 7 -12.19 14.81 13.82
C LYS A 7 -12.04 15.71 12.60
N ARG A 8 -11.43 15.17 11.55
CA ARG A 8 -11.20 15.84 10.26
C ARG A 8 -11.66 14.96 9.11
N LEU A 9 -11.84 15.57 7.95
CA LEU A 9 -12.17 14.88 6.71
C LEU A 9 -10.96 14.88 5.77
N PHE A 10 -10.65 13.75 5.15
CA PHE A 10 -9.59 13.68 4.14
C PHE A 10 -9.79 14.72 3.03
N GLY A 11 -11.06 14.93 2.58
CA GLY A 11 -11.39 15.88 1.54
C GLY A 11 -11.16 17.35 1.90
N GLN A 12 -10.97 17.70 3.20
CA GLN A 12 -10.67 19.06 3.66
C GLN A 12 -9.17 19.37 3.66
N LEU A 13 -8.32 18.35 3.74
CA LEU A 13 -6.87 18.52 3.88
C LEU A 13 -6.23 19.41 2.82
N PRO A 14 -6.57 19.32 1.51
CA PRO A 14 -6.01 20.22 0.50
C PRO A 14 -6.34 21.69 0.73
N ALA A 15 -7.57 22.00 1.15
CA ALA A 15 -7.97 23.37 1.47
C ALA A 15 -7.25 23.91 2.71
N ASP A 16 -7.09 23.06 3.75
CA ASP A 16 -6.32 23.39 4.95
C ASP A 16 -4.84 23.65 4.61
N ALA A 17 -4.25 22.85 3.72
CA ALA A 17 -2.88 23.03 3.24
C ALA A 17 -2.75 24.32 2.43
N ALA A 18 -3.69 24.60 1.52
CA ALA A 18 -3.72 25.85 0.75
C ALA A 18 -3.83 27.07 1.65
N ALA A 19 -4.68 27.04 2.68
CA ALA A 19 -4.83 28.14 3.61
C ALA A 19 -3.55 28.42 4.43
N ARG A 20 -2.76 27.37 4.72
CA ARG A 20 -1.55 27.48 5.54
C ARG A 20 -0.30 27.79 4.71
N TRP A 21 -0.18 27.21 3.52
CA TRP A 21 1.08 27.15 2.77
C TRP A 21 0.93 27.56 1.31
N GLY A 22 -0.19 28.07 0.90
CA GLY A 22 -0.70 28.36 -0.43
C GLY A 22 0.29 28.49 -1.57
N ALA A 23 1.27 29.42 -1.46
CA ALA A 23 2.23 29.70 -2.53
C ALA A 23 3.42 28.70 -2.61
N ARG A 24 3.53 27.75 -1.66
CA ARG A 24 4.61 26.76 -1.69
C ARG A 24 4.28 25.63 -2.65
N GLU A 25 5.33 25.03 -3.25
CA GLU A 25 5.17 23.84 -4.09
C GLU A 25 4.59 22.68 -3.27
N ALA A 26 3.56 22.06 -3.82
CA ALA A 26 2.85 20.90 -3.27
C ALA A 26 3.21 19.62 -4.03
N LEU A 27 3.23 19.70 -5.36
CA LEU A 27 3.37 18.55 -6.25
C LEU A 27 4.26 18.88 -7.44
N VAL A 28 5.14 17.95 -7.77
CA VAL A 28 5.92 17.94 -9.01
C VAL A 28 5.67 16.61 -9.71
N PHE A 29 5.32 16.67 -10.99
CA PHE A 29 5.18 15.50 -11.86
C PHE A 29 5.70 15.83 -13.26
N ARG A 30 6.81 15.21 -13.65
CA ARG A 30 7.50 15.55 -14.90
C ARG A 30 7.84 17.05 -14.94
N ASP A 31 7.38 17.76 -15.97
CA ASP A 31 7.59 19.20 -16.15
C ASP A 31 6.50 20.08 -15.51
N GLN A 32 5.51 19.47 -14.87
CA GLN A 32 4.39 20.15 -14.25
C GLN A 32 4.62 20.33 -12.75
N ARG A 33 4.20 21.50 -12.24
CA ARG A 33 4.32 21.87 -10.84
C ARG A 33 3.04 22.54 -10.36
N TRP A 34 2.66 22.22 -9.13
CA TRP A 34 1.52 22.84 -8.47
C TRP A 34 1.93 23.35 -7.11
N THR A 35 1.50 24.57 -6.80
CA THR A 35 1.47 25.11 -5.44
C THR A 35 0.31 24.49 -4.66
N TRP A 36 0.29 24.65 -3.33
CA TRP A 36 -0.85 24.17 -2.53
C TRP A 36 -2.17 24.87 -2.93
N HIS A 37 -2.13 26.14 -3.36
CA HIS A 37 -3.31 26.82 -3.92
C HIS A 37 -3.79 26.15 -5.21
N GLU A 38 -2.92 25.87 -6.14
CA GLU A 38 -3.27 25.22 -7.40
C GLU A 38 -3.71 23.78 -7.18
N PHE A 39 -3.03 23.04 -6.29
CA PHE A 39 -3.43 21.69 -5.90
C PHE A 39 -4.85 21.65 -5.35
N SER A 40 -5.18 22.53 -4.40
CA SER A 40 -6.53 22.63 -3.84
C SER A 40 -7.56 23.03 -4.89
N ALA A 41 -7.22 23.94 -5.81
CA ALA A 41 -8.10 24.35 -6.91
C ALA A 41 -8.40 23.18 -7.87
N GLU A 42 -7.41 22.36 -8.19
CA GLU A 42 -7.62 21.15 -9.01
C GLU A 42 -8.51 20.12 -8.31
N VAL A 43 -8.35 19.94 -6.98
CA VAL A 43 -9.26 19.10 -6.18
C VAL A 43 -10.69 19.64 -6.24
N ASP A 44 -10.88 20.95 -6.14
CA ASP A 44 -12.20 21.57 -6.21
C ASP A 44 -12.83 21.44 -7.61
N ARG A 45 -12.05 21.60 -8.67
CA ARG A 45 -12.49 21.34 -10.05
C ARG A 45 -12.94 19.88 -10.22
N ALA A 46 -12.15 18.92 -9.73
CA ALA A 46 -12.49 17.50 -9.76
C ALA A 46 -13.75 17.20 -8.93
N ALA A 47 -13.89 17.78 -7.74
CA ALA A 47 -15.07 17.61 -6.89
C ALA A 47 -16.34 18.14 -7.55
N LYS A 48 -16.28 19.33 -8.18
CA LYS A 48 -17.39 19.89 -8.96
C LYS A 48 -17.75 19.02 -10.15
N ALA A 49 -16.76 18.44 -10.85
CA ALA A 49 -17.00 17.49 -11.93
C ALA A 49 -17.75 16.26 -11.44
N LEU A 50 -17.36 15.66 -10.29
CA LEU A 50 -18.06 14.54 -9.69
C LEU A 50 -19.52 14.87 -9.34
N ILE A 51 -19.78 16.05 -8.77
CA ILE A 51 -21.15 16.51 -8.49
C ILE A 51 -21.94 16.63 -9.79
N ALA A 52 -21.36 17.28 -10.82
CA ALA A 52 -22.04 17.57 -12.08
C ALA A 52 -22.43 16.32 -12.86
N ILE A 53 -21.58 15.28 -12.83
CA ILE A 53 -21.93 13.98 -13.43
C ILE A 53 -22.85 13.13 -12.54
N GLY A 54 -23.23 13.62 -11.35
CA GLY A 54 -24.27 13.03 -10.50
C GLY A 54 -23.76 12.02 -9.45
N VAL A 55 -22.46 12.06 -9.07
CA VAL A 55 -21.94 11.26 -7.95
C VAL A 55 -22.62 11.64 -6.64
N GLN A 56 -23.10 10.64 -5.90
CA GLN A 56 -23.85 10.83 -4.66
C GLN A 56 -22.98 10.63 -3.42
N PRO A 57 -23.38 11.16 -2.23
CA PRO A 57 -22.73 10.81 -0.96
C PRO A 57 -22.78 9.30 -0.73
N GLN A 58 -21.69 8.74 -0.19
CA GLN A 58 -21.50 7.30 0.08
C GLN A 58 -21.56 6.40 -1.17
N GLU A 59 -21.63 6.98 -2.37
CA GLU A 59 -21.41 6.24 -3.61
C GLU A 59 -19.96 5.79 -3.71
N LYS A 60 -19.74 4.56 -4.19
CA LYS A 60 -18.39 3.99 -4.39
C LYS A 60 -17.86 4.46 -5.74
N VAL A 61 -16.73 5.15 -5.71
CA VAL A 61 -16.02 5.64 -6.89
C VAL A 61 -14.71 4.88 -7.01
N ALA A 62 -14.59 4.08 -8.05
CA ALA A 62 -13.40 3.32 -8.34
C ALA A 62 -12.40 4.15 -9.17
N LEU A 63 -11.14 4.19 -8.73
CA LEU A 63 -10.04 4.77 -9.49
C LEU A 63 -9.13 3.67 -10.03
N TRP A 64 -8.96 3.60 -11.36
CA TRP A 64 -8.16 2.60 -12.03
C TRP A 64 -7.18 3.23 -13.01
N MET A 65 -6.05 3.66 -12.50
CA MET A 65 -4.97 4.31 -13.26
C MET A 65 -3.66 4.25 -12.47
N ASN A 66 -2.52 4.41 -13.15
CA ASN A 66 -1.22 4.57 -12.52
C ASN A 66 -1.12 5.92 -11.80
N ASN A 67 0.02 6.12 -11.12
CA ASN A 67 0.30 7.38 -10.44
C ASN A 67 0.33 8.52 -11.46
N LYS A 68 -0.52 9.50 -11.26
CA LYS A 68 -0.60 10.75 -12.01
C LYS A 68 -1.31 11.81 -11.18
N PRO A 69 -1.15 13.10 -11.48
CA PRO A 69 -1.76 14.17 -10.68
C PRO A 69 -3.28 14.03 -10.53
N GLU A 70 -3.97 13.59 -11.58
CA GLU A 70 -5.40 13.38 -11.57
C GLU A 70 -5.83 12.33 -10.54
N TRP A 71 -4.98 11.31 -10.28
CA TRP A 71 -5.24 10.32 -9.23
C TRP A 71 -5.35 10.99 -7.85
N LEU A 72 -4.42 11.90 -7.54
CA LEU A 72 -4.43 12.67 -6.29
C LEU A 72 -5.62 13.61 -6.20
N PHE A 73 -5.87 14.38 -7.25
CA PHE A 73 -6.99 15.33 -7.28
C PHE A 73 -8.32 14.61 -7.11
N LEU A 74 -8.50 13.46 -7.79
CA LEU A 74 -9.69 12.64 -7.70
C LEU A 74 -9.84 11.97 -6.34
N MET A 75 -8.76 11.45 -5.73
CA MET A 75 -8.80 10.87 -4.39
C MET A 75 -9.39 11.86 -3.38
N PHE A 76 -8.85 13.08 -3.31
CA PHE A 76 -9.36 14.11 -2.41
C PHE A 76 -10.74 14.61 -2.81
N ALA A 77 -11.04 14.70 -4.10
CA ALA A 77 -12.35 15.11 -4.60
C ALA A 77 -13.46 14.11 -4.22
N VAL A 78 -13.20 12.82 -4.35
CA VAL A 78 -14.11 11.73 -3.92
C VAL A 78 -14.46 11.90 -2.44
N TRP A 79 -13.48 12.09 -1.60
CA TRP A 79 -13.70 12.32 -0.17
C TRP A 79 -14.39 13.67 0.12
N LYS A 80 -14.07 14.71 -0.66
CA LYS A 80 -14.67 16.05 -0.48
C LYS A 80 -16.17 16.08 -0.79
N VAL A 81 -16.62 15.27 -1.74
CA VAL A 81 -18.04 15.15 -2.06
C VAL A 81 -18.77 14.09 -1.20
N GLY A 82 -18.09 13.46 -0.24
CA GLY A 82 -18.64 12.45 0.65
C GLY A 82 -18.83 11.08 0.00
N ALA A 83 -18.21 10.83 -1.13
CA ALA A 83 -18.17 9.53 -1.78
C ALA A 83 -17.08 8.64 -1.17
N VAL A 84 -17.11 7.35 -1.47
CA VAL A 84 -16.19 6.33 -0.95
C VAL A 84 -15.19 5.97 -2.02
N LEU A 85 -13.90 6.09 -1.72
CA LEU A 85 -12.82 5.73 -2.63
C LEU A 85 -12.67 4.20 -2.71
N VAL A 86 -12.58 3.67 -3.93
CA VAL A 86 -12.25 2.26 -4.22
C VAL A 86 -11.05 2.23 -5.16
N PRO A 87 -9.80 2.21 -4.64
CA PRO A 87 -8.62 2.15 -5.48
C PRO A 87 -8.48 0.76 -6.07
N LEU A 88 -8.34 0.67 -7.40
CA LEU A 88 -8.19 -0.58 -8.12
C LEU A 88 -6.72 -0.84 -8.47
N ASN A 89 -6.29 -2.07 -8.21
CA ASN A 89 -4.95 -2.49 -8.57
C ASN A 89 -4.75 -2.42 -10.09
N THR A 90 -3.71 -1.72 -10.52
CA THR A 90 -3.38 -1.54 -11.94
C THR A 90 -3.00 -2.85 -12.65
N ARG A 91 -2.72 -3.91 -11.89
CA ARG A 91 -2.44 -5.25 -12.41
C ARG A 91 -3.70 -6.12 -12.56
N TYR A 92 -4.86 -5.66 -12.12
CA TYR A 92 -6.12 -6.38 -12.29
C TYR A 92 -6.41 -6.65 -13.77
N ARG A 93 -7.07 -7.78 -14.01
CA ARG A 93 -7.55 -8.20 -15.31
C ARG A 93 -9.08 -8.27 -15.30
N ILE A 94 -9.66 -8.75 -16.36
CA ILE A 94 -11.11 -8.76 -16.61
C ILE A 94 -11.89 -9.33 -15.42
N ASP A 95 -11.58 -10.53 -14.99
CA ASP A 95 -12.29 -11.21 -13.88
C ASP A 95 -12.16 -10.47 -12.55
N ASP A 96 -10.98 -9.88 -12.29
CA ASP A 96 -10.73 -9.09 -11.08
C ASP A 96 -11.60 -7.82 -11.06
N ILE A 97 -11.67 -7.11 -12.19
CA ILE A 97 -12.44 -5.88 -12.34
C ILE A 97 -13.93 -6.18 -12.20
N GLU A 98 -14.42 -7.20 -12.90
CA GLU A 98 -15.82 -7.63 -12.81
C GLU A 98 -16.19 -7.93 -11.35
N TYR A 99 -15.36 -8.71 -10.68
CA TYR A 99 -15.60 -9.06 -9.28
C TYR A 99 -15.59 -7.82 -8.36
N VAL A 100 -14.53 -7.00 -8.42
CA VAL A 100 -14.35 -5.88 -7.49
C VAL A 100 -15.42 -4.81 -7.69
N VAL A 101 -15.74 -4.46 -8.93
CA VAL A 101 -16.77 -3.46 -9.27
C VAL A 101 -18.15 -3.91 -8.78
N THR A 102 -18.48 -5.18 -8.99
CA THR A 102 -19.77 -5.74 -8.55
C THR A 102 -19.84 -5.87 -7.03
N GLN A 103 -18.79 -6.41 -6.40
CA GLN A 103 -18.77 -6.68 -4.96
C GLN A 103 -18.77 -5.39 -4.14
N SER A 104 -18.11 -4.34 -4.62
CA SER A 104 -18.09 -3.03 -3.96
C SER A 104 -19.36 -2.20 -4.17
N ASN A 105 -20.29 -2.59 -5.05
CA ASN A 105 -21.40 -1.75 -5.52
C ASN A 105 -20.90 -0.42 -6.08
N THR A 106 -19.84 -0.47 -6.90
CA THR A 106 -19.27 0.73 -7.53
C THR A 106 -20.30 1.40 -8.44
N GLY A 107 -20.56 2.69 -8.19
CA GLY A 107 -21.49 3.49 -9.00
C GLY A 107 -20.79 4.24 -10.12
N THR A 108 -19.51 4.56 -9.94
CA THR A 108 -18.68 5.30 -10.91
C THR A 108 -17.30 4.68 -11.02
N ILE A 109 -16.85 4.39 -12.25
CA ILE A 109 -15.44 4.04 -12.55
C ILE A 109 -14.78 5.27 -13.20
N ILE A 110 -13.59 5.62 -12.71
CA ILE A 110 -12.72 6.62 -13.34
C ILE A 110 -11.42 5.91 -13.69
N SER A 111 -11.12 5.81 -14.96
CA SER A 111 -10.00 5.02 -15.48
C SER A 111 -9.11 5.84 -16.40
N ASP A 112 -7.87 5.45 -16.51
CA ASP A 112 -7.04 5.80 -17.67
C ASP A 112 -7.53 5.01 -18.89
N ASP A 113 -7.12 5.44 -20.10
CA ASP A 113 -7.32 4.63 -21.31
C ASP A 113 -6.19 3.60 -21.45
N ARG A 114 -4.94 4.02 -21.17
CA ARG A 114 -3.74 3.18 -21.25
C ARG A 114 -2.67 3.64 -20.25
N SER A 115 -1.90 2.71 -19.72
CA SER A 115 -0.69 3.01 -18.94
C SER A 115 0.40 1.99 -19.25
N GLY A 116 1.45 2.43 -19.94
CA GLY A 116 2.50 1.54 -20.43
C GLY A 116 1.92 0.41 -21.29
N PRO A 117 2.21 -0.86 -20.96
CA PRO A 117 1.68 -2.00 -21.70
C PRO A 117 0.21 -2.34 -21.39
N VAL A 118 -0.39 -1.71 -20.39
CA VAL A 118 -1.75 -2.02 -19.95
C VAL A 118 -2.76 -1.17 -20.69
N ASP A 119 -3.68 -1.81 -21.40
CA ASP A 119 -4.77 -1.20 -22.15
C ASP A 119 -6.08 -1.32 -21.35
N TYR A 120 -6.34 -0.35 -20.48
CA TYR A 120 -7.55 -0.32 -19.65
C TYR A 120 -8.82 -0.16 -20.48
N LEU A 121 -8.72 0.62 -21.57
CA LEU A 121 -9.84 0.83 -22.49
C LEU A 121 -10.29 -0.47 -23.13
N ALA A 122 -9.33 -1.31 -23.61
CA ALA A 122 -9.65 -2.60 -24.21
C ALA A 122 -10.29 -3.55 -23.19
N MET A 123 -9.76 -3.62 -21.97
CA MET A 123 -10.33 -4.45 -20.90
C MET A 123 -11.74 -3.98 -20.52
N LEU A 124 -11.95 -2.67 -20.33
CA LEU A 124 -13.29 -2.14 -20.01
C LEU A 124 -14.29 -2.36 -21.16
N ARG A 125 -13.85 -2.32 -22.42
CA ARG A 125 -14.71 -2.65 -23.56
C ARG A 125 -15.19 -4.11 -23.53
N GLU A 126 -14.33 -5.01 -23.09
CA GLU A 126 -14.67 -6.44 -22.99
C GLU A 126 -15.61 -6.69 -21.79
N VAL A 127 -15.32 -6.12 -20.63
CA VAL A 127 -16.13 -6.25 -19.41
C VAL A 127 -17.49 -5.56 -19.53
N LEU A 128 -17.55 -4.44 -20.27
CA LEU A 128 -18.73 -3.57 -20.36
C LEU A 128 -19.14 -3.34 -21.83
N PRO A 129 -19.54 -4.39 -22.56
CA PRO A 129 -19.86 -4.29 -23.98
C PRO A 129 -21.08 -3.38 -24.27
N ASP A 130 -21.95 -3.18 -23.30
CA ASP A 130 -23.21 -2.43 -23.44
C ASP A 130 -23.05 -0.91 -23.35
N THR A 131 -21.82 -0.38 -23.20
CA THR A 131 -21.57 1.07 -23.17
C THR A 131 -21.83 1.76 -24.51
N ALA A 132 -21.97 0.99 -25.60
CA ALA A 132 -22.10 1.50 -26.96
C ALA A 132 -23.44 2.21 -27.19
N GLY A 133 -23.54 3.49 -26.84
CA GLY A 133 -24.70 4.36 -27.17
C GLY A 133 -25.64 4.72 -26.03
N GLY A 134 -25.28 4.38 -24.77
CA GLY A 134 -26.05 4.80 -23.59
C GLY A 134 -25.87 6.27 -23.22
N ASP A 135 -26.73 6.78 -22.34
CA ASP A 135 -26.55 8.07 -21.69
C ASP A 135 -25.37 7.98 -20.71
N PRO A 136 -24.32 8.80 -20.84
CA PRO A 136 -23.19 8.78 -19.90
C PRO A 136 -23.59 8.99 -18.43
N ALA A 137 -24.70 9.66 -18.15
CA ALA A 137 -25.20 9.93 -16.81
C ALA A 137 -25.93 8.76 -16.18
N ALA A 138 -26.43 7.81 -16.98
CA ALA A 138 -27.35 6.77 -16.54
C ALA A 138 -27.13 5.45 -17.29
N GLN A 139 -25.92 4.90 -17.22
CA GLN A 139 -25.64 3.60 -17.81
C GLN A 139 -26.49 2.50 -17.14
N SER A 140 -26.94 1.54 -17.94
CA SER A 140 -27.60 0.32 -17.49
C SER A 140 -26.87 -0.87 -18.09
N LEU A 141 -25.91 -1.41 -17.35
CA LEU A 141 -24.95 -2.38 -17.83
C LEU A 141 -25.29 -3.79 -17.31
N THR A 142 -25.33 -4.76 -18.20
CA THR A 142 -25.57 -6.16 -17.85
C THR A 142 -24.48 -6.65 -16.90
N GLY A 143 -24.87 -7.27 -15.78
CA GLY A 143 -23.93 -7.75 -14.75
C GLY A 143 -23.49 -6.70 -13.72
N PHE A 144 -23.71 -5.39 -13.99
CA PHE A 144 -23.27 -4.29 -13.12
C PHE A 144 -24.44 -3.38 -12.70
N PRO A 145 -25.33 -3.86 -11.82
CA PRO A 145 -26.59 -3.17 -11.51
C PRO A 145 -26.40 -1.81 -10.81
N ASP A 146 -25.27 -1.59 -10.18
CA ASP A 146 -24.95 -0.35 -9.46
C ASP A 146 -24.15 0.65 -10.29
N LEU A 147 -23.44 0.19 -11.34
CA LEU A 147 -22.58 1.04 -12.16
C LEU A 147 -23.43 1.94 -13.08
N ARG A 148 -23.24 3.25 -12.89
CA ARG A 148 -24.02 4.27 -13.60
C ARG A 148 -23.17 5.10 -14.55
N ARG A 149 -21.86 5.26 -14.24
CA ARG A 149 -20.99 6.21 -14.94
C ARG A 149 -19.59 5.65 -15.10
N ILE A 150 -19.01 5.94 -16.25
CA ILE A 150 -17.61 5.63 -16.56
C ILE A 150 -16.98 6.91 -17.09
N VAL A 151 -15.80 7.26 -16.55
CA VAL A 151 -15.03 8.45 -16.94
C VAL A 151 -13.65 8.01 -17.36
N PHE A 152 -13.17 8.49 -18.51
CA PHE A 152 -11.80 8.26 -18.95
C PHE A 152 -10.95 9.52 -18.79
N VAL A 153 -9.83 9.38 -18.09
CA VAL A 153 -8.86 10.48 -17.86
C VAL A 153 -7.89 10.61 -19.03
N GLY A 154 -7.66 9.52 -19.79
CA GLY A 154 -6.81 9.49 -20.98
C GLY A 154 -7.40 10.22 -22.18
N GLU A 155 -6.75 10.04 -23.33
CA GLU A 155 -7.17 10.69 -24.60
C GLU A 155 -8.36 9.99 -25.26
N GLN A 156 -8.53 8.70 -25.00
CA GLN A 156 -9.57 7.87 -25.61
C GLN A 156 -10.65 7.50 -24.58
N GLN A 157 -11.87 7.26 -25.08
CA GLN A 157 -13.00 6.82 -24.25
C GLN A 157 -13.91 5.86 -25.03
N LEU A 158 -14.74 5.12 -24.32
CA LEU A 158 -15.81 4.31 -24.92
C LEU A 158 -17.02 5.18 -25.29
N PRO A 159 -17.80 4.82 -26.30
CA PRO A 159 -19.10 5.45 -26.56
C PRO A 159 -20.01 5.36 -25.31
N GLY A 160 -20.79 6.40 -25.04
CA GLY A 160 -21.67 6.43 -23.86
C GLY A 160 -20.95 6.65 -22.52
N THR A 161 -19.67 7.08 -22.53
CA THR A 161 -18.91 7.42 -21.32
C THR A 161 -18.50 8.89 -21.31
N TYR A 162 -18.02 9.38 -20.18
CA TYR A 162 -17.47 10.73 -20.08
C TYR A 162 -15.97 10.75 -20.42
N SER A 163 -15.52 11.80 -21.15
CA SER A 163 -14.12 12.19 -21.07
C SER A 163 -13.90 13.03 -19.81
N TRP A 164 -12.68 13.00 -19.26
CA TRP A 164 -12.34 13.86 -18.11
C TRP A 164 -12.52 15.34 -18.41
N ALA A 165 -12.09 15.79 -19.58
CA ALA A 165 -12.32 17.18 -20.02
C ALA A 165 -13.80 17.54 -20.09
N GLY A 166 -14.67 16.63 -20.55
CA GLY A 166 -16.12 16.80 -20.57
C GLY A 166 -16.71 16.90 -19.16
N ALA A 167 -16.27 16.02 -18.25
CA ALA A 167 -16.69 16.05 -16.85
C ALA A 167 -16.27 17.37 -16.16
N LEU A 168 -15.06 17.85 -16.39
CA LEU A 168 -14.58 19.14 -15.88
C LEU A 168 -15.39 20.32 -16.44
N ALA A 169 -15.75 20.29 -17.73
CA ALA A 169 -16.58 21.33 -18.34
C ALA A 169 -17.99 21.37 -17.72
N LEU A 170 -18.59 20.21 -17.44
CA LEU A 170 -19.86 20.13 -16.70
C LEU A 170 -19.69 20.66 -15.27
N GLY A 171 -18.57 20.32 -14.61
CA GLY A 171 -18.24 20.79 -13.26
C GLY A 171 -18.17 22.31 -13.15
N ALA A 172 -17.79 23.02 -14.21
CA ALA A 172 -17.75 24.48 -14.23
C ALA A 172 -19.14 25.13 -14.01
N THR A 173 -20.22 24.37 -14.14
CA THR A 173 -21.59 24.85 -13.85
C THR A 173 -21.95 24.78 -12.36
N ILE A 174 -21.16 24.06 -11.55
CA ILE A 174 -21.39 23.92 -10.12
C ILE A 174 -20.75 25.09 -9.38
N SER A 175 -21.54 25.80 -8.57
CA SER A 175 -21.06 26.95 -7.80
C SER A 175 -20.16 26.53 -6.62
N ASP A 176 -19.33 27.45 -6.13
CA ASP A 176 -18.54 27.24 -4.92
C ASP A 176 -19.42 26.96 -3.69
N ASP A 177 -20.56 27.64 -3.58
CA ASP A 177 -21.52 27.43 -2.48
C ASP A 177 -22.11 26.02 -2.51
N ALA A 178 -22.41 25.49 -3.70
CA ALA A 178 -22.91 24.12 -3.85
C ALA A 178 -21.85 23.08 -3.45
N LEU A 179 -20.59 23.30 -3.84
CA LEU A 179 -19.47 22.45 -3.39
C LEU A 179 -19.27 22.55 -1.89
N ALA A 180 -19.28 23.75 -1.32
CA ALA A 180 -19.10 23.97 0.12
C ALA A 180 -20.23 23.31 0.93
N ALA A 181 -21.47 23.44 0.50
CA ALA A 181 -22.62 22.78 1.13
C ALA A 181 -22.49 21.25 1.09
N ARG A 182 -22.02 20.69 -0.04
CA ARG A 182 -21.79 19.24 -0.19
C ARG A 182 -20.68 18.76 0.74
N ALA A 183 -19.55 19.48 0.80
CA ALA A 183 -18.42 19.14 1.67
C ALA A 183 -18.77 19.25 3.16
N ALA A 184 -19.55 20.24 3.55
CA ALA A 184 -20.00 20.43 4.93
C ALA A 184 -20.97 19.33 5.41
N ALA A 185 -21.63 18.63 4.51
CA ALA A 185 -22.54 17.53 4.84
C ALA A 185 -21.86 16.16 4.99
N VAL A 186 -20.54 16.09 4.79
CA VAL A 186 -19.80 14.82 4.90
C VAL A 186 -19.68 14.41 6.36
N ASP A 187 -20.06 13.16 6.65
CA ASP A 187 -19.93 12.59 7.98
C ASP A 187 -18.48 12.14 8.23
N PRO A 188 -17.77 12.67 9.24
CA PRO A 188 -16.41 12.24 9.58
C PRO A 188 -16.29 10.79 10.07
N ASP A 189 -17.38 10.18 10.53
CA ASP A 189 -17.45 8.77 10.90
C ASP A 189 -17.90 7.86 9.74
N GLY A 190 -18.29 8.48 8.61
CA GLY A 190 -18.71 7.78 7.41
C GLY A 190 -17.58 6.97 6.74
N LEU A 191 -17.96 6.01 5.92
CA LEU A 191 -17.04 5.21 5.14
C LEU A 191 -16.29 6.11 4.12
N ALA A 192 -14.96 6.05 4.14
CA ALA A 192 -14.10 6.85 3.26
C ALA A 192 -13.39 6.00 2.19
N LEU A 193 -13.10 4.74 2.51
CA LEU A 193 -12.27 3.87 1.67
C LEU A 193 -12.75 2.42 1.75
N ILE A 194 -12.75 1.74 0.60
CA ILE A 194 -12.76 0.28 0.52
C ILE A 194 -11.50 -0.15 -0.22
N GLY A 195 -10.49 -0.61 0.52
CA GLY A 195 -9.24 -1.13 -0.03
C GLY A 195 -9.31 -2.63 -0.25
N TYR A 196 -9.07 -3.11 -1.47
CA TYR A 196 -9.11 -4.55 -1.76
C TYR A 196 -7.78 -5.21 -1.49
N THR A 197 -7.81 -6.32 -0.73
CA THR A 197 -6.65 -7.18 -0.48
C THR A 197 -6.72 -8.43 -1.33
N SER A 198 -5.58 -8.88 -1.84
CA SER A 198 -5.47 -10.21 -2.47
C SER A 198 -5.70 -11.26 -1.39
N GLY A 199 -6.90 -11.80 -1.35
CA GLY A 199 -7.23 -12.93 -0.48
C GLY A 199 -6.41 -14.16 -0.88
N THR A 200 -5.80 -14.82 0.09
CA THR A 200 -4.95 -16.01 -0.15
C THR A 200 -5.74 -17.29 -0.36
N THR A 201 -7.05 -17.25 -0.10
CA THR A 201 -7.95 -18.41 -0.15
C THR A 201 -9.22 -18.15 -0.94
N GLY A 202 -9.22 -17.19 -1.86
CA GLY A 202 -10.40 -16.85 -2.66
C GLY A 202 -10.39 -15.41 -3.19
N ASN A 203 -11.55 -14.93 -3.58
CA ASN A 203 -11.73 -13.58 -4.11
C ASN A 203 -11.27 -12.48 -3.13
N PRO A 204 -10.76 -11.35 -3.62
CA PRO A 204 -10.32 -10.22 -2.81
C PRO A 204 -11.40 -9.74 -1.83
N LYS A 205 -10.97 -9.22 -0.68
CA LYS A 205 -11.86 -8.67 0.36
C LYS A 205 -11.74 -7.16 0.40
N GLY A 206 -12.86 -6.46 0.38
CA GLY A 206 -12.91 -5.00 0.49
C GLY A 206 -12.84 -4.55 1.95
N VAL A 207 -11.71 -4.04 2.37
CA VAL A 207 -11.43 -3.55 3.73
C VAL A 207 -11.98 -2.14 3.90
N MET A 208 -12.77 -1.91 4.93
CA MET A 208 -13.47 -0.65 5.18
C MET A 208 -12.70 0.26 6.14
N HIS A 209 -12.51 1.53 5.74
CA HIS A 209 -11.92 2.56 6.61
C HIS A 209 -12.71 3.87 6.56
N THR A 210 -12.70 4.60 7.69
CA THR A 210 -13.27 5.93 7.84
C THR A 210 -12.21 7.02 7.82
N HIS A 211 -12.63 8.27 7.97
CA HIS A 211 -11.71 9.42 8.03
C HIS A 211 -10.84 9.47 9.30
N ILE A 212 -11.11 8.66 10.33
CA ILE A 212 -10.35 8.65 11.58
C ILE A 212 -8.85 8.41 11.39
N ASN A 213 -8.47 7.73 10.31
CA ASN A 213 -7.08 7.40 10.01
C ASN A 213 -6.19 8.60 9.64
N ILE A 214 -6.78 9.80 9.44
CA ILE A 214 -6.02 11.07 9.39
C ILE A 214 -5.15 11.24 10.65
N ARG A 215 -5.67 10.84 11.81
CA ARG A 215 -4.93 10.83 13.08
C ARG A 215 -3.61 10.07 12.97
N ASN A 216 -3.64 8.88 12.37
CA ASN A 216 -2.44 8.08 12.16
C ASN A 216 -1.42 8.78 11.25
N CYS A 217 -1.88 9.40 10.15
CA CYS A 217 -1.01 10.16 9.25
C CYS A 217 -0.38 11.36 9.95
N MET A 218 -1.15 12.12 10.75
CA MET A 218 -0.61 13.27 11.50
C MET A 218 0.43 12.84 12.54
N GLU A 219 0.21 11.73 13.24
CA GLU A 219 1.13 11.21 14.23
C GLU A 219 2.44 10.74 13.57
N ARG A 220 2.35 10.03 12.43
CA ARG A 220 3.55 9.60 11.69
C ARG A 220 4.34 10.79 11.16
N ALA A 221 3.66 11.78 10.59
CA ALA A 221 4.33 13.02 10.16
C ALA A 221 5.10 13.67 11.31
N ALA A 222 4.51 13.68 12.52
CA ALA A 222 5.18 14.20 13.72
C ALA A 222 6.36 13.33 14.18
N ILE A 223 6.22 12.00 14.18
CA ILE A 223 7.31 11.07 14.54
C ILE A 223 8.48 11.19 13.57
N MET A 224 8.20 11.29 12.27
CA MET A 224 9.21 11.47 11.22
C MET A 224 9.80 12.88 11.18
N GLY A 225 9.24 13.82 11.95
CA GLY A 225 9.65 15.23 11.96
C GLY A 225 9.45 15.89 10.60
N LEU A 226 8.35 15.56 9.89
CA LEU A 226 8.06 16.16 8.59
C LEU A 226 7.72 17.64 8.72
N SER A 227 8.19 18.41 7.77
CA SER A 227 8.06 19.88 7.77
C SER A 227 7.95 20.44 6.35
N LEU A 228 7.74 21.76 6.28
CA LEU A 228 7.68 22.54 5.03
C LEU A 228 8.96 22.50 4.18
N THR A 229 10.07 22.04 4.75
CA THR A 229 11.35 21.97 4.06
C THR A 229 11.61 20.59 3.47
N ASP A 230 10.71 19.65 3.72
CA ASP A 230 10.83 18.30 3.19
C ASP A 230 10.25 18.17 1.78
N THR A 231 10.90 17.27 1.05
CA THR A 231 10.46 16.81 -0.26
C THR A 231 10.39 15.29 -0.21
N GLU A 232 9.21 14.73 -0.47
CA GLU A 232 9.00 13.28 -0.47
C GLU A 232 8.87 12.76 -1.91
N ILE A 233 9.56 11.67 -2.26
CA ILE A 233 9.40 11.01 -3.55
C ILE A 233 8.32 9.93 -3.47
N ASN A 234 7.40 9.94 -4.44
CA ASN A 234 6.30 8.98 -4.54
C ASN A 234 6.36 8.19 -5.85
N TYR A 235 6.95 7.03 -5.78
CA TYR A 235 6.94 6.00 -6.80
C TYR A 235 6.14 4.76 -6.41
N LEU A 236 5.62 4.73 -5.18
CA LEU A 236 4.81 3.63 -4.69
C LEU A 236 3.42 3.67 -5.34
N PRO A 237 2.85 2.50 -5.71
CA PRO A 237 1.54 2.46 -6.33
C PRO A 237 0.45 3.09 -5.46
N MET A 238 -0.21 4.13 -5.98
CA MET A 238 -1.23 4.89 -5.24
C MET A 238 -2.52 4.09 -4.97
N PHE A 239 -2.73 2.96 -5.62
CA PHE A 239 -3.85 2.08 -5.28
C PHE A 239 -3.63 1.26 -4.00
N HIS A 240 -2.40 1.22 -3.47
CA HIS A 240 -2.10 0.66 -2.16
C HIS A 240 -2.06 1.75 -1.08
N LEU A 241 -2.53 1.40 0.12
CA LEU A 241 -2.47 2.27 1.29
C LEU A 241 -1.06 2.83 1.52
N TYR A 242 -0.01 2.01 1.34
CA TYR A 242 1.35 2.48 1.51
C TYR A 242 1.71 3.61 0.53
N GLY A 243 1.23 3.56 -0.71
CA GLY A 243 1.51 4.59 -1.72
C GLY A 243 0.87 5.95 -1.38
N PHE A 244 -0.44 5.99 -1.09
CA PHE A 244 -1.09 7.27 -0.83
C PHE A 244 -1.00 7.72 0.64
N SER A 245 -0.98 6.78 1.60
CA SER A 245 -0.94 7.13 3.02
C SER A 245 0.44 7.60 3.46
N GLU A 246 1.53 6.96 2.95
CA GLU A 246 2.88 7.31 3.38
C GLU A 246 3.48 8.51 2.66
N VAL A 247 2.93 8.91 1.51
CA VAL A 247 3.43 10.09 0.81
C VAL A 247 2.35 11.14 0.67
N ALA A 248 1.29 10.89 -0.09
CA ALA A 248 0.31 11.93 -0.41
C ALA A 248 -0.37 12.52 0.84
N LEU A 249 -0.79 11.68 1.80
CA LEU A 249 -1.40 12.17 3.03
C LEU A 249 -0.37 12.80 3.98
N LEU A 250 0.86 12.28 4.04
CA LEU A 250 1.91 12.90 4.86
C LEU A 250 2.31 14.27 4.32
N CYS A 251 2.46 14.42 3.01
CA CYS A 251 2.73 15.72 2.38
C CYS A 251 1.63 16.74 2.68
N VAL A 252 0.36 16.37 2.53
CA VAL A 252 -0.75 17.32 2.72
C VAL A 252 -0.94 17.73 4.18
N VAL A 253 -0.60 16.87 5.16
CA VAL A 253 -0.71 17.23 6.60
C VAL A 253 0.51 17.99 7.11
N SER A 254 1.68 17.85 6.48
CA SER A 254 2.94 18.50 6.87
C SER A 254 3.28 19.75 6.07
N GLY A 255 2.73 19.88 4.85
CA GLY A 255 3.10 20.91 3.88
C GLY A 255 4.37 20.59 3.07
N ALA A 256 4.88 19.38 3.19
CA ALA A 256 6.01 18.89 2.40
C ALA A 256 5.66 18.82 0.91
N LYS A 257 6.67 18.98 0.05
CA LYS A 257 6.51 18.83 -1.40
C LYS A 257 6.53 17.35 -1.78
N GLN A 258 5.63 16.94 -2.66
CA GLN A 258 5.63 15.61 -3.26
C GLN A 258 6.24 15.64 -4.66
N VAL A 259 7.21 14.78 -4.93
CA VAL A 259 7.74 14.49 -6.28
C VAL A 259 7.19 13.13 -6.70
N MET A 260 6.34 13.10 -7.73
CA MET A 260 5.62 11.90 -8.14
C MET A 260 6.24 11.28 -9.39
N MET A 261 6.32 9.95 -9.39
CA MET A 261 6.61 9.13 -10.56
C MET A 261 5.37 8.28 -10.91
N ASP A 262 5.17 8.04 -12.19
CA ASP A 262 4.07 7.19 -12.68
C ASP A 262 4.29 5.69 -12.38
N VAL A 263 5.51 5.22 -12.55
CA VAL A 263 5.97 3.86 -12.25
C VAL A 263 7.36 3.95 -11.64
N PHE A 264 7.70 3.06 -10.73
CA PHE A 264 9.04 2.97 -10.16
C PHE A 264 10.07 2.58 -11.22
N ASP A 265 11.12 3.38 -11.30
CA ASP A 265 12.36 3.13 -12.00
C ASP A 265 13.50 3.67 -11.14
N ALA A 266 14.47 2.84 -10.79
CA ALA A 266 15.50 3.20 -9.82
C ALA A 266 16.47 4.29 -10.33
N ASP A 267 16.83 4.28 -11.62
CA ASP A 267 17.71 5.30 -12.20
C ASP A 267 16.99 6.67 -12.25
N GLU A 268 15.71 6.69 -12.64
CA GLU A 268 14.90 7.91 -12.64
C GLU A 268 14.61 8.40 -11.22
N ALA A 269 14.37 7.50 -10.25
CA ALA A 269 14.19 7.88 -8.85
C ALA A 269 15.44 8.57 -8.30
N LEU A 270 16.64 8.03 -8.55
CA LEU A 270 17.90 8.66 -8.15
C LEU A 270 18.13 10.01 -8.85
N ARG A 271 17.77 10.13 -10.14
CA ARG A 271 17.83 11.41 -10.86
C ARG A 271 16.92 12.46 -10.24
N LEU A 272 15.70 12.07 -9.84
CA LEU A 272 14.75 12.97 -9.19
C LEU A 272 15.16 13.32 -7.77
N ILE A 273 15.76 12.39 -7.02
CA ILE A 273 16.31 12.66 -5.68
C ILE A 273 17.35 13.76 -5.76
N GLU A 274 18.29 13.68 -6.72
CA GLU A 274 19.31 14.70 -6.96
C GLU A 274 18.69 16.02 -7.42
N ALA A 275 17.84 16.00 -8.45
CA ALA A 275 17.31 17.19 -9.10
C ALA A 275 16.34 18.00 -8.23
N GLU A 276 15.51 17.32 -7.44
CA GLU A 276 14.45 17.93 -6.61
C GLU A 276 14.87 18.05 -5.14
N HIS A 277 16.10 17.64 -4.79
CA HIS A 277 16.62 17.60 -3.41
C HIS A 277 15.67 16.88 -2.47
N VAL A 278 15.29 15.65 -2.86
CA VAL A 278 14.38 14.82 -2.07
C VAL A 278 15.00 14.51 -0.71
N THR A 279 14.21 14.69 0.34
CA THR A 279 14.66 14.47 1.72
C THR A 279 14.14 13.18 2.33
N ILE A 280 13.03 12.64 1.79
CA ILE A 280 12.38 11.44 2.30
C ILE A 280 12.09 10.48 1.14
N ALA A 281 12.45 9.20 1.33
CA ALA A 281 12.10 8.12 0.41
C ALA A 281 11.44 6.96 1.15
N HIS A 282 10.43 6.35 0.52
CA HIS A 282 9.68 5.24 1.06
C HIS A 282 9.85 4.01 0.19
N GLY A 283 9.93 2.81 0.77
CA GLY A 283 10.04 1.61 -0.05
C GLY A 283 10.00 0.33 0.74
N PHE A 284 9.68 -0.74 0.03
CA PHE A 284 9.95 -2.11 0.49
C PHE A 284 11.41 -2.48 0.16
N ASP A 285 11.84 -3.61 0.65
CA ASP A 285 13.16 -4.19 0.41
C ASP A 285 13.56 -4.20 -1.08
N THR A 286 12.65 -4.60 -1.96
CA THR A 286 12.88 -4.61 -3.41
C THR A 286 13.21 -3.22 -3.97
N HIS A 287 12.48 -2.17 -3.57
CA HIS A 287 12.77 -0.81 -4.01
C HIS A 287 14.15 -0.33 -3.53
N TRP A 288 14.47 -0.58 -2.25
CA TRP A 288 15.78 -0.20 -1.70
C TRP A 288 16.92 -1.00 -2.30
N LYS A 289 16.71 -2.29 -2.61
CA LYS A 289 17.68 -3.11 -3.33
C LYS A 289 17.98 -2.52 -4.72
N ASP A 290 16.94 -2.23 -5.49
CA ASP A 290 17.10 -1.66 -6.83
C ASP A 290 17.77 -0.28 -6.80
N LEU A 291 17.42 0.57 -5.83
CA LEU A 291 18.11 1.86 -5.62
C LEU A 291 19.58 1.69 -5.26
N LEU A 292 19.93 0.73 -4.40
CA LEU A 292 21.31 0.41 -4.05
C LEU A 292 22.14 -0.06 -5.26
N GLU A 293 21.56 -0.91 -6.09
CA GLU A 293 22.19 -1.40 -7.32
C GLU A 293 22.35 -0.29 -8.36
N ALA A 294 21.33 0.56 -8.56
CA ALA A 294 21.39 1.70 -9.46
C ALA A 294 22.44 2.73 -8.98
N GLN A 295 22.48 3.03 -7.68
CA GLN A 295 23.47 3.95 -7.10
C GLN A 295 24.89 3.43 -7.23
N ALA A 296 25.11 2.12 -7.08
CA ALA A 296 26.43 1.52 -7.28
C ALA A 296 26.88 1.56 -8.75
N ARG A 297 25.93 1.41 -9.69
CA ARG A 297 26.19 1.43 -11.14
C ARG A 297 26.41 2.84 -11.68
N SER A 298 25.63 3.81 -11.25
CA SER A 298 25.64 5.20 -11.71
C SER A 298 25.37 6.14 -10.54
N PRO A 299 26.43 6.50 -9.76
CA PRO A 299 26.27 7.31 -8.57
C PRO A 299 25.65 8.69 -8.85
N ARG A 300 24.68 9.08 -8.01
CA ARG A 300 24.05 10.40 -7.97
C ARG A 300 24.26 11.06 -6.62
N ASP A 301 24.10 12.36 -6.55
CA ASP A 301 24.10 13.07 -5.27
C ASP A 301 22.77 12.82 -4.53
N VAL A 302 22.83 11.98 -3.51
CA VAL A 302 21.70 11.61 -2.64
C VAL A 302 21.82 12.20 -1.24
N SER A 303 22.73 13.15 -1.05
CA SER A 303 23.06 13.76 0.25
C SER A 303 21.89 14.55 0.88
N SER A 304 20.88 14.89 0.08
CA SER A 304 19.65 15.51 0.55
C SER A 304 18.74 14.56 1.35
N LEU A 305 18.87 13.25 1.15
CA LEU A 305 18.07 12.26 1.87
C LEU A 305 18.42 12.26 3.36
N ARG A 306 17.44 12.57 4.21
CA ARG A 306 17.59 12.58 5.66
C ARG A 306 16.92 11.40 6.36
N LEU A 307 15.94 10.78 5.70
CA LEU A 307 15.17 9.68 6.27
C LEU A 307 14.55 8.81 5.17
N GLY A 308 14.47 7.50 5.44
CA GLY A 308 13.70 6.57 4.63
C GLY A 308 12.74 5.74 5.47
N THR A 309 11.71 5.14 4.85
CA THR A 309 10.94 4.07 5.46
C THR A 309 11.24 2.76 4.74
N LEU A 310 11.55 1.73 5.52
CA LEU A 310 11.79 0.37 5.04
C LEU A 310 11.27 -0.60 6.11
N PRO A 311 10.09 -1.23 5.93
CA PRO A 311 9.65 -2.30 6.80
C PRO A 311 10.74 -3.38 6.90
N SER A 312 11.30 -3.58 8.09
CA SER A 312 12.44 -4.45 8.34
C SER A 312 12.25 -5.27 9.61
N GLY A 313 13.18 -6.16 9.90
CA GLY A 313 13.17 -7.04 11.07
C GLY A 313 13.22 -8.52 10.73
N THR A 314 13.09 -8.89 9.45
CA THR A 314 13.28 -10.26 8.98
C THR A 314 14.70 -10.46 8.45
N ASP A 315 15.16 -11.70 8.42
CA ASP A 315 16.50 -12.04 7.91
C ASP A 315 16.72 -11.60 6.46
N ALA A 316 15.64 -11.55 5.66
CA ALA A 316 15.69 -11.07 4.28
C ALA A 316 15.85 -9.55 4.18
N THR A 317 15.22 -8.79 5.05
CA THR A 317 15.17 -7.32 4.96
C THR A 317 16.30 -6.63 5.71
N ILE A 318 16.84 -7.25 6.77
CA ILE A 318 17.93 -6.68 7.60
C ILE A 318 19.15 -6.30 6.78
N PRO A 319 19.73 -7.16 5.91
CA PRO A 319 20.93 -6.79 5.13
C PRO A 319 20.69 -5.59 4.21
N ILE A 320 19.50 -5.49 3.63
CA ILE A 320 19.11 -4.38 2.76
C ILE A 320 18.99 -3.09 3.58
N ALA A 321 18.32 -3.15 4.74
CA ALA A 321 18.15 -2.00 5.63
C ALA A 321 19.50 -1.50 6.18
N GLU A 322 20.40 -2.40 6.57
CA GLU A 322 21.75 -2.06 6.98
C GLU A 322 22.49 -1.30 5.88
N ARG A 323 22.49 -1.84 4.66
CA ARG A 323 23.17 -1.24 3.52
C ARG A 323 22.54 0.07 3.07
N ALA A 324 21.20 0.18 3.11
CA ALA A 324 20.49 1.41 2.78
C ALA A 324 20.87 2.55 3.73
N GLN A 325 21.06 2.27 5.02
CA GLN A 325 21.52 3.27 6.00
C GLN A 325 22.98 3.68 5.80
N ASP A 326 23.83 2.83 5.24
CA ASP A 326 25.22 3.18 4.95
C ASP A 326 25.36 4.03 3.68
N VAL A 327 24.48 3.82 2.68
CA VAL A 327 24.59 4.45 1.35
C VAL A 327 23.73 5.70 1.23
N PHE A 328 22.52 5.69 1.80
CA PHE A 328 21.52 6.75 1.59
C PHE A 328 21.29 7.59 2.84
N CYS A 329 20.56 7.02 3.81
CA CYS A 329 20.12 7.75 5.00
C CYS A 329 19.64 6.77 6.08
N PRO A 330 19.43 7.22 7.33
CA PRO A 330 18.71 6.43 8.32
C PRO A 330 17.35 5.98 7.79
N THR A 331 17.03 4.69 7.96
CA THR A 331 15.70 4.16 7.66
C THR A 331 14.96 3.82 8.94
N ILE A 332 13.64 4.00 8.94
CA ILE A 332 12.75 3.56 10.01
C ILE A 332 11.90 2.39 9.53
N SER A 333 11.63 1.47 10.43
CA SER A 333 10.78 0.31 10.19
C SER A 333 9.41 0.51 10.82
N GLY A 334 8.44 -0.23 10.34
CA GLY A 334 7.09 -0.28 10.88
C GLY A 334 6.35 -1.50 10.37
N PHE A 335 5.16 -1.72 10.91
CA PHE A 335 4.28 -2.80 10.50
C PHE A 335 2.90 -2.26 10.16
N GLY A 336 2.35 -2.76 9.09
CA GLY A 336 1.01 -2.45 8.66
C GLY A 336 0.46 -3.41 7.61
N MET A 337 -0.84 -3.37 7.43
CA MET A 337 -1.57 -4.09 6.39
C MET A 337 -2.87 -3.32 6.11
N THR A 338 -3.55 -3.66 5.03
CA THR A 338 -4.76 -2.91 4.64
C THR A 338 -5.80 -2.87 5.76
N GLU A 339 -5.99 -3.95 6.51
CA GLU A 339 -7.00 -4.09 7.56
C GLU A 339 -6.74 -3.24 8.81
N ILE A 340 -5.52 -2.77 9.00
CA ILE A 340 -5.16 -1.95 10.18
C ILE A 340 -4.55 -0.60 9.79
N TRP A 341 -4.80 -0.15 8.55
CA TRP A 341 -4.19 1.00 7.89
C TRP A 341 -2.71 0.73 7.52
N ALA A 342 -2.01 1.72 6.97
CA ALA A 342 -0.67 1.54 6.42
C ALA A 342 0.36 1.14 7.48
N PHE A 343 0.52 1.94 8.56
CA PHE A 343 1.38 1.62 9.68
C PHE A 343 0.65 1.76 11.02
N VAL A 344 0.65 0.70 11.82
CA VAL A 344 0.16 0.70 13.20
C VAL A 344 1.29 0.77 14.22
N SER A 345 2.49 0.48 13.78
CA SER A 345 3.73 0.69 14.52
C SER A 345 4.76 1.35 13.63
N VAL A 346 5.66 2.11 14.23
CA VAL A 346 6.76 2.76 13.52
C VAL A 346 7.93 2.99 14.48
N SER A 347 9.16 2.89 13.96
CA SER A 347 10.36 3.32 14.67
C SER A 347 10.50 4.85 14.59
N SER A 348 11.13 5.45 15.59
CA SER A 348 11.50 6.88 15.55
C SER A 348 12.86 7.07 14.87
N PRO A 349 13.09 8.16 14.12
CA PRO A 349 14.41 8.50 13.60
C PRO A 349 15.48 8.65 14.70
N THR A 350 15.09 8.94 15.94
CA THR A 350 15.96 9.12 17.10
C THR A 350 16.35 7.82 17.80
N GLU A 351 15.74 6.70 17.42
CA GLU A 351 16.10 5.37 17.94
C GLU A 351 17.45 4.90 17.42
N THR A 352 18.03 3.90 18.10
CA THR A 352 19.28 3.29 17.64
C THR A 352 19.09 2.56 16.31
N ARG A 353 20.16 2.41 15.53
CA ARG A 353 20.14 1.64 14.28
C ARG A 353 19.59 0.22 14.51
N GLU A 354 20.02 -0.41 15.59
CA GLU A 354 19.53 -1.75 15.96
C GLU A 354 18.01 -1.77 16.11
N GLN A 355 17.43 -0.82 16.84
CA GLN A 355 15.98 -0.75 17.03
C GLN A 355 15.22 -0.48 15.73
N ARG A 356 15.77 0.32 14.83
CA ARG A 356 15.14 0.65 13.55
C ARG A 356 15.23 -0.47 12.51
N VAL A 357 16.29 -1.29 12.55
CA VAL A 357 16.55 -2.35 11.56
C VAL A 357 16.00 -3.71 11.99
N TYR A 358 16.13 -4.05 13.28
CA TYR A 358 15.85 -5.40 13.78
C TYR A 358 14.49 -5.53 14.48
N ALA A 359 13.64 -4.52 14.39
CA ALA A 359 12.29 -4.55 14.95
C ALA A 359 11.29 -3.83 14.04
N SER A 360 10.00 -4.08 14.27
CA SER A 360 8.89 -3.50 13.50
C SER A 360 8.29 -2.25 14.19
N GLY A 361 9.10 -1.53 14.96
CA GLY A 361 8.73 -0.28 15.62
C GLY A 361 7.91 -0.45 16.90
N MET A 362 7.45 0.69 17.43
CA MET A 362 6.54 0.81 18.57
C MET A 362 5.12 1.07 18.09
N PRO A 363 4.08 0.60 18.81
CA PRO A 363 2.70 0.90 18.44
C PRO A 363 2.42 2.40 18.45
N MET A 364 1.61 2.84 17.49
CA MET A 364 1.12 4.22 17.41
C MET A 364 0.21 4.54 18.60
N LEU A 365 0.11 5.82 18.95
CA LEU A 365 -0.71 6.25 20.08
C LEU A 365 -2.20 5.89 19.88
N GLY A 366 -2.75 5.11 20.82
CA GLY A 366 -4.13 4.59 20.74
C GLY A 366 -4.27 3.33 19.88
N VAL A 367 -3.13 2.69 19.56
CA VAL A 367 -3.06 1.34 19.02
C VAL A 367 -2.36 0.46 20.05
N GLU A 368 -2.88 -0.73 20.24
CA GLU A 368 -2.33 -1.75 21.10
C GLU A 368 -2.02 -3.00 20.28
N TYR A 369 -0.97 -3.72 20.63
CA TYR A 369 -0.72 -5.05 20.10
C TYR A 369 -0.55 -6.09 21.20
N ARG A 370 -0.77 -7.33 20.86
CA ARG A 370 -0.56 -8.50 21.71
C ARG A 370 -0.02 -9.63 20.84
N ILE A 371 1.00 -10.32 21.32
CA ILE A 371 1.41 -11.59 20.72
C ILE A 371 0.63 -12.67 21.45
N GLY A 372 -0.24 -13.37 20.72
CA GLY A 372 -1.15 -14.36 21.26
C GLY A 372 -0.89 -15.76 20.70
N ASP A 373 -1.23 -16.75 21.49
CA ASP A 373 -1.29 -18.12 21.02
C ASP A 373 -2.29 -18.23 19.84
N PRO A 374 -1.94 -18.87 18.72
CA PRO A 374 -2.77 -18.84 17.51
C PRO A 374 -4.12 -19.55 17.65
N GLU A 375 -4.28 -20.47 18.62
CA GLU A 375 -5.52 -21.20 18.86
C GLU A 375 -6.42 -20.48 19.88
N THR A 376 -5.83 -20.09 21.01
CA THR A 376 -6.58 -19.52 22.15
C THR A 376 -6.59 -18.00 22.17
N SER A 377 -5.70 -17.34 21.44
CA SER A 377 -5.43 -15.90 21.47
C SER A 377 -4.96 -15.38 22.84
N ALA A 378 -4.62 -16.26 23.78
CA ALA A 378 -4.05 -15.89 25.06
C ALA A 378 -2.63 -15.33 24.88
N PRO A 379 -2.22 -14.31 25.67
CA PRO A 379 -0.87 -13.76 25.57
C PRO A 379 0.20 -14.83 25.78
N VAL A 380 1.24 -14.82 24.92
CA VAL A 380 2.44 -15.65 25.11
C VAL A 380 3.52 -14.88 25.88
N ALA A 381 4.56 -15.57 26.36
CA ALA A 381 5.67 -14.93 27.04
C ALA A 381 6.49 -14.03 26.10
N VAL A 382 7.16 -13.02 26.66
CA VAL A 382 8.10 -12.19 25.90
C VAL A 382 9.20 -13.06 25.30
N GLY A 383 9.48 -12.88 24.02
CA GLY A 383 10.43 -13.68 23.25
C GLY A 383 9.84 -14.91 22.55
N GLU A 384 8.67 -15.38 22.97
CA GLU A 384 7.98 -16.49 22.33
C GLU A 384 7.19 -16.01 21.09
N PRO A 385 7.19 -16.80 20.00
CA PRO A 385 6.41 -16.47 18.82
C PRO A 385 4.91 -16.75 19.04
N GLY A 386 4.07 -15.92 18.42
CA GLY A 386 2.62 -16.06 18.43
C GLY A 386 1.98 -15.25 17.33
N GLU A 387 0.65 -15.24 17.26
CA GLU A 387 -0.10 -14.40 16.33
C GLU A 387 -0.06 -12.95 16.80
N LEU A 388 0.27 -12.03 15.89
CA LEU A 388 0.15 -10.60 16.13
C LEU A 388 -1.34 -10.21 16.11
N LEU A 389 -1.83 -9.75 17.25
CA LEU A 389 -3.18 -9.26 17.43
C LEU A 389 -3.13 -7.75 17.64
N VAL A 390 -4.02 -7.01 16.97
CA VAL A 390 -4.04 -5.54 17.00
C VAL A 390 -5.40 -5.03 17.44
N ARG A 391 -5.41 -3.98 18.24
CA ARG A 391 -6.60 -3.25 18.67
C ARG A 391 -6.34 -1.76 18.62
N GLY A 392 -7.32 -0.99 18.17
CA GLY A 392 -7.22 0.47 18.13
C GLY A 392 -8.05 1.10 17.03
N TYR A 393 -7.95 2.42 16.89
CA TYR A 393 -8.76 3.20 15.95
C TYR A 393 -8.40 2.96 14.47
N THR A 394 -7.22 2.40 14.18
CA THR A 394 -6.76 2.09 12.83
C THR A 394 -7.34 0.79 12.29
N VAL A 395 -7.86 -0.08 13.16
CA VAL A 395 -8.43 -1.36 12.77
C VAL A 395 -9.68 -1.13 11.94
N THR A 396 -9.79 -1.88 10.85
CA THR A 396 -10.94 -1.84 9.93
C THR A 396 -12.27 -2.00 10.65
N GLN A 397 -13.32 -1.41 10.08
CA GLN A 397 -14.71 -1.71 10.48
C GLN A 397 -15.18 -3.10 10.03
N GLY A 398 -14.35 -3.81 9.26
CA GLY A 398 -14.62 -5.13 8.72
C GLY A 398 -14.52 -5.16 7.19
N TYR A 399 -14.94 -6.29 6.62
CA TYR A 399 -14.95 -6.51 5.19
C TYR A 399 -16.32 -6.18 4.58
N TYR A 400 -16.33 -5.30 3.61
CA TYR A 400 -17.55 -4.83 2.96
C TYR A 400 -18.39 -6.00 2.43
N ARG A 401 -19.66 -6.08 2.89
CA ARG A 401 -20.62 -7.15 2.56
C ARG A 401 -20.11 -8.59 2.81
N LYS A 402 -19.18 -8.75 3.77
CA LYS A 402 -18.67 -10.06 4.20
C LYS A 402 -18.70 -10.17 5.74
N PRO A 403 -19.89 -10.22 6.37
CA PRO A 403 -20.04 -10.21 7.82
C PRO A 403 -19.41 -11.45 8.49
N GLU A 404 -19.47 -12.61 7.86
CA GLU A 404 -18.86 -13.85 8.38
C GLU A 404 -17.34 -13.76 8.42
N ALA A 405 -16.72 -13.25 7.31
CA ALA A 405 -15.28 -13.02 7.26
C ALA A 405 -14.85 -11.96 8.28
N THR A 406 -15.69 -10.93 8.48
CA THR A 406 -15.45 -9.91 9.51
C THR A 406 -15.45 -10.54 10.90
N ALA A 407 -16.49 -11.30 11.26
CA ALA A 407 -16.60 -11.95 12.56
C ALA A 407 -15.43 -12.92 12.82
N ALA A 408 -14.99 -13.67 11.81
CA ALA A 408 -13.87 -14.60 11.91
C ALA A 408 -12.49 -13.91 12.10
N SER A 409 -12.40 -12.61 11.78
CA SER A 409 -11.16 -11.84 11.89
C SER A 409 -10.96 -11.17 13.25
N PHE A 410 -11.91 -11.33 14.18
CA PHE A 410 -11.79 -10.77 15.52
C PHE A 410 -11.89 -11.84 16.59
N THR A 411 -11.13 -11.65 17.67
CA THR A 411 -11.28 -12.45 18.89
C THR A 411 -12.53 -12.02 19.66
N ALA A 412 -12.98 -12.85 20.60
CA ALA A 412 -14.15 -12.53 21.43
C ALA A 412 -13.98 -11.27 22.30
N ASP A 413 -12.73 -10.92 22.64
CA ASP A 413 -12.35 -9.72 23.41
C ASP A 413 -11.95 -8.51 22.51
N GLY A 414 -12.25 -8.59 21.19
CA GLY A 414 -12.19 -7.47 20.26
C GLY A 414 -10.82 -7.17 19.65
N TRP A 415 -9.89 -8.11 19.64
CA TRP A 415 -8.62 -7.98 18.92
C TRP A 415 -8.78 -8.43 17.48
N PHE A 416 -8.21 -7.69 16.56
CA PHE A 416 -8.10 -8.08 15.16
C PHE A 416 -6.96 -9.09 15.00
N ARG A 417 -7.25 -10.20 14.34
CA ARG A 417 -6.31 -11.28 14.02
C ARG A 417 -5.62 -10.95 12.70
N THR A 418 -4.33 -10.64 12.75
CA THR A 418 -3.59 -10.28 11.53
C THR A 418 -3.30 -11.50 10.65
N GLY A 419 -3.23 -12.69 11.23
CA GLY A 419 -2.72 -13.90 10.58
C GLY A 419 -1.20 -13.89 10.40
N ASP A 420 -0.53 -12.91 10.99
CA ASP A 420 0.91 -12.74 10.94
C ASP A 420 1.55 -13.22 12.24
N MET A 421 2.67 -13.91 12.11
CA MET A 421 3.47 -14.37 13.24
C MET A 421 4.47 -13.30 13.66
N ALA A 422 4.55 -13.05 14.95
CA ALA A 422 5.50 -12.10 15.52
C ALA A 422 5.97 -12.58 16.89
N LYS A 423 7.03 -11.95 17.42
CA LYS A 423 7.47 -12.09 18.81
C LYS A 423 7.70 -10.73 19.45
N GLN A 424 7.38 -10.61 20.73
CA GLN A 424 7.66 -9.41 21.49
C GLN A 424 9.10 -9.40 21.99
N ARG A 425 9.75 -8.25 21.93
CA ARG A 425 11.08 -8.01 22.52
C ARG A 425 10.93 -7.46 23.95
N GLU A 426 12.01 -7.58 24.74
CA GLU A 426 12.05 -7.04 26.11
C GLU A 426 11.87 -5.50 26.18
N ASP A 427 12.26 -4.80 25.11
CA ASP A 427 12.11 -3.33 25.01
C ASP A 427 10.71 -2.87 24.58
N GLY A 428 9.75 -3.79 24.49
CA GLY A 428 8.36 -3.52 24.13
C GLY A 428 8.09 -3.44 22.63
N ARG A 429 9.10 -3.54 21.78
CA ARG A 429 8.93 -3.69 20.32
C ARG A 429 8.54 -5.12 19.97
N PHE A 430 8.05 -5.32 18.77
CA PHE A 430 7.89 -6.66 18.22
C PHE A 430 8.69 -6.83 16.93
N VAL A 431 8.89 -8.08 16.57
CA VAL A 431 9.53 -8.49 15.32
C VAL A 431 8.54 -9.32 14.55
N PHE A 432 8.23 -8.89 13.32
CA PHE A 432 7.47 -9.67 12.37
C PHE A 432 8.31 -10.88 11.91
N LEU A 433 7.72 -12.06 11.88
CA LEU A 433 8.42 -13.31 11.55
C LEU A 433 7.91 -13.97 10.25
N GLY A 434 6.77 -13.51 9.73
CA GLY A 434 6.13 -14.06 8.54
C GLY A 434 4.63 -14.27 8.73
N ARG A 435 3.97 -14.85 7.73
CA ARG A 435 2.54 -15.15 7.80
C ARG A 435 2.30 -16.60 8.18
N TYR A 436 1.35 -16.84 9.07
CA TYR A 436 1.00 -18.23 9.46
C TYR A 436 0.61 -19.12 8.28
N LYS A 437 -0.08 -18.59 7.30
CA LYS A 437 -0.54 -19.32 6.11
C LYS A 437 0.59 -19.65 5.12
N ASP A 438 1.67 -18.86 5.14
CA ASP A 438 2.84 -19.04 4.28
C ASP A 438 3.87 -19.95 4.97
N MET A 439 3.63 -20.31 6.25
CA MET A 439 4.47 -21.24 7.00
C MET A 439 4.22 -22.67 6.55
N LEU A 440 5.28 -23.40 6.26
CA LEU A 440 5.21 -24.82 5.99
C LEU A 440 5.03 -25.61 7.28
N LYS A 441 4.27 -26.70 7.22
CA LYS A 441 4.02 -27.61 8.36
C LYS A 441 4.83 -28.88 8.20
N VAL A 442 6.09 -28.85 8.61
CA VAL A 442 7.02 -29.98 8.47
C VAL A 442 7.04 -30.82 9.74
N GLY A 443 6.35 -31.95 9.72
CA GLY A 443 6.32 -32.86 10.87
C GLY A 443 5.73 -32.27 12.16
N GLY A 444 4.81 -31.31 12.03
CA GLY A 444 4.19 -30.57 13.13
C GLY A 444 4.89 -29.25 13.49
N GLU A 445 6.09 -29.01 12.96
CA GLU A 445 6.85 -27.79 13.18
C GLU A 445 6.52 -26.72 12.12
N ASN A 446 6.50 -25.45 12.53
CA ASN A 446 6.35 -24.33 11.60
C ASN A 446 7.70 -23.97 10.98
N VAL A 447 7.78 -23.93 9.66
CA VAL A 447 8.97 -23.54 8.91
C VAL A 447 8.67 -22.32 8.08
N SER A 448 9.44 -21.26 8.28
CA SER A 448 9.34 -20.04 7.48
C SER A 448 10.08 -20.20 6.14
N PRO A 449 9.41 -20.17 4.99
CA PRO A 449 10.08 -20.10 3.71
C PRO A 449 11.07 -18.94 3.64
N ALA A 450 10.68 -17.76 4.09
CA ALA A 450 11.49 -16.55 4.05
C ALA A 450 12.82 -16.67 4.83
N GLU A 451 12.85 -17.43 5.94
CA GLU A 451 14.08 -17.70 6.71
C GLU A 451 15.09 -18.51 5.88
N ILE A 452 14.60 -19.51 5.16
CA ILE A 452 15.45 -20.37 4.32
C ILE A 452 15.88 -19.61 3.07
N GLU A 453 14.95 -18.89 2.45
CA GLU A 453 15.21 -18.05 1.27
C GLU A 453 16.28 -16.99 1.54
N ALA A 454 16.15 -16.25 2.64
CA ALA A 454 17.13 -15.24 3.03
C ALA A 454 18.54 -15.81 3.17
N ARG A 455 18.65 -17.00 3.73
CA ARG A 455 19.94 -17.65 3.91
C ARG A 455 20.53 -18.14 2.59
N LEU A 456 19.72 -18.72 1.72
CA LEU A 456 20.15 -19.20 0.41
C LEU A 456 20.47 -18.05 -0.55
N MET A 457 19.82 -16.89 -0.43
CA MET A 457 20.17 -15.68 -1.18
C MET A 457 21.57 -15.15 -0.85
N GLY A 458 22.13 -15.47 0.31
CA GLY A 458 23.50 -15.16 0.69
C GLY A 458 24.56 -16.16 0.20
N LEU A 459 24.16 -17.18 -0.55
CA LEU A 459 25.06 -18.20 -1.09
C LEU A 459 25.54 -17.78 -2.48
N ASP A 460 26.86 -17.78 -2.71
CA ASP A 460 27.45 -17.46 -4.00
C ASP A 460 26.86 -18.36 -5.11
N GLY A 461 26.48 -17.76 -6.20
CA GLY A 461 25.89 -18.44 -7.37
C GLY A 461 24.36 -18.55 -7.34
N VAL A 462 23.67 -17.97 -6.34
CA VAL A 462 22.21 -17.88 -6.28
C VAL A 462 21.75 -16.48 -6.73
N SER A 463 21.01 -16.41 -7.82
CA SER A 463 20.38 -15.18 -8.31
C SER A 463 19.00 -14.93 -7.67
N ALA A 464 18.20 -16.00 -7.53
CA ALA A 464 16.92 -15.95 -6.85
C ALA A 464 16.57 -17.32 -6.26
N VAL A 465 15.77 -17.32 -5.19
CA VAL A 465 15.28 -18.54 -4.53
C VAL A 465 13.83 -18.39 -4.11
N ALA A 466 13.06 -19.47 -4.21
CA ALA A 466 11.73 -19.60 -3.66
C ALA A 466 11.62 -20.95 -2.92
N ILE A 467 11.13 -20.92 -1.69
CA ILE A 467 10.85 -22.12 -0.89
C ILE A 467 9.36 -22.38 -0.91
N VAL A 468 8.97 -23.56 -1.36
CA VAL A 468 7.57 -23.98 -1.39
C VAL A 468 7.37 -25.28 -0.63
N GLY A 469 6.18 -25.46 -0.08
CA GLY A 469 5.75 -26.70 0.54
C GLY A 469 5.42 -27.75 -0.51
N TYR A 470 5.86 -28.98 -0.27
CA TYR A 470 5.50 -30.13 -1.08
C TYR A 470 4.93 -31.24 -0.18
N PRO A 471 3.79 -31.84 -0.55
CA PRO A 471 3.17 -32.89 0.27
C PRO A 471 4.12 -34.06 0.52
N ASP A 472 4.25 -34.48 1.80
CA ASP A 472 5.03 -35.63 2.22
C ASP A 472 4.15 -36.60 3.03
N PRO A 473 4.15 -37.92 2.72
CA PRO A 473 3.27 -38.88 3.40
C PRO A 473 3.55 -39.04 4.89
N ARG A 474 4.76 -38.72 5.37
CA ARG A 474 5.17 -38.88 6.77
C ARG A 474 5.15 -37.58 7.54
N LEU A 475 5.57 -36.48 6.91
CA LEU A 475 5.74 -35.18 7.56
C LEU A 475 4.61 -34.19 7.23
N HIS A 476 3.59 -34.61 6.49
CA HIS A 476 2.54 -33.85 5.87
C HIS A 476 3.04 -32.92 4.75
N GLU A 477 4.12 -32.19 5.01
CA GLU A 477 4.73 -31.26 4.08
C GLU A 477 6.24 -31.21 4.30
N VAL A 478 7.00 -30.92 3.26
CA VAL A 478 8.45 -30.67 3.31
C VAL A 478 8.81 -29.46 2.48
N ALA A 479 9.86 -28.77 2.85
CA ALA A 479 10.38 -27.65 2.05
C ALA A 479 11.05 -28.19 0.78
N VAL A 480 10.81 -27.51 -0.34
CA VAL A 480 11.50 -27.67 -1.63
C VAL A 480 12.03 -26.30 -2.06
N ALA A 481 13.31 -26.24 -2.39
CA ALA A 481 13.95 -25.02 -2.86
C ALA A 481 13.94 -24.96 -4.40
N TRP A 482 13.39 -23.89 -4.95
CA TRP A 482 13.49 -23.54 -6.36
C TRP A 482 14.52 -22.42 -6.49
N ILE A 483 15.57 -22.64 -7.29
CA ILE A 483 16.71 -21.72 -7.36
C ILE A 483 16.98 -21.33 -8.80
N ILE A 484 17.09 -20.03 -9.04
CA ILE A 484 17.66 -19.47 -10.26
C ILE A 484 19.13 -19.19 -9.96
N ARG A 485 20.02 -19.81 -10.76
CA ARG A 485 21.46 -19.58 -10.62
C ARG A 485 21.90 -18.25 -11.22
N GLU A 486 22.97 -17.69 -10.70
CA GLU A 486 23.69 -16.63 -11.39
C GLU A 486 24.29 -17.13 -12.71
N ALA A 487 24.47 -16.22 -13.66
CA ALA A 487 25.02 -16.57 -14.96
C ALA A 487 26.44 -17.17 -14.83
N GLY A 488 26.59 -18.40 -15.30
CA GLY A 488 27.86 -19.14 -15.24
C GLY A 488 28.09 -19.91 -13.92
N SER A 489 27.15 -19.91 -12.99
CA SER A 489 27.20 -20.69 -11.76
C SER A 489 26.93 -22.18 -12.04
N ASP A 490 27.73 -23.06 -11.46
CA ASP A 490 27.59 -24.53 -11.47
C ASP A 490 27.15 -25.08 -10.10
N LEU A 491 26.60 -24.20 -9.23
CA LEU A 491 26.10 -24.53 -7.90
C LEU A 491 25.23 -25.78 -7.92
N SER A 492 25.58 -26.76 -7.08
CA SER A 492 24.93 -28.05 -6.97
C SER A 492 23.92 -28.12 -5.83
N GLU A 493 23.00 -29.10 -5.89
CA GLU A 493 22.06 -29.39 -4.79
C GLU A 493 22.79 -29.69 -3.48
N ASP A 494 23.88 -30.47 -3.52
CA ASP A 494 24.66 -30.81 -2.34
C ASP A 494 25.28 -29.59 -1.66
N GLU A 495 25.78 -28.62 -2.41
CA GLU A 495 26.33 -27.37 -1.88
C GLU A 495 25.24 -26.50 -1.25
N VAL A 496 24.08 -26.38 -1.88
CA VAL A 496 22.91 -25.69 -1.33
C VAL A 496 22.50 -26.32 0.01
N LEU A 497 22.33 -27.63 0.05
CA LEU A 497 21.95 -28.34 1.27
C LEU A 497 23.04 -28.29 2.35
N ALA A 498 24.31 -28.34 1.95
CA ALA A 498 25.45 -28.23 2.88
C ALA A 498 25.52 -26.85 3.54
N SER A 499 25.17 -25.76 2.81
CA SER A 499 25.16 -24.40 3.35
C SER A 499 24.12 -24.20 4.48
N LEU A 500 23.09 -25.04 4.54
CA LEU A 500 22.05 -25.00 5.56
C LEU A 500 22.35 -25.90 6.75
N ARG A 501 23.13 -26.98 6.57
CA ARG A 501 23.44 -27.95 7.62
C ARG A 501 24.24 -27.31 8.75
N GLY A 502 23.80 -27.56 9.97
CA GLY A 502 24.43 -26.98 11.17
C GLY A 502 24.09 -25.49 11.43
N HIS A 503 23.35 -24.87 10.52
CA HIS A 503 22.94 -23.48 10.64
C HIS A 503 21.43 -23.30 10.85
N VAL A 504 20.62 -24.23 10.36
CA VAL A 504 19.18 -24.29 10.61
C VAL A 504 18.81 -25.64 11.17
N ALA A 505 17.65 -25.74 11.83
CA ALA A 505 17.13 -26.99 12.31
C ALA A 505 16.90 -27.98 11.16
N SER A 506 17.13 -29.27 11.38
CA SER A 506 17.09 -30.28 10.32
C SER A 506 15.76 -30.38 9.57
N PHE A 507 14.65 -30.04 10.24
CA PHE A 507 13.33 -30.06 9.64
C PHE A 507 13.10 -28.83 8.69
N LYS A 508 13.93 -27.79 8.79
CA LYS A 508 13.92 -26.61 7.90
C LYS A 508 14.70 -26.84 6.60
N ILE A 509 15.59 -27.84 6.56
CA ILE A 509 16.41 -28.10 5.37
C ILE A 509 15.51 -28.65 4.25
N PRO A 510 15.51 -28.04 3.06
CA PRO A 510 14.75 -28.52 1.91
C PRO A 510 15.07 -30.00 1.60
N ARG A 511 14.04 -30.76 1.23
CA ARG A 511 14.20 -32.15 0.80
C ARG A 511 14.73 -32.26 -0.61
N HIS A 512 14.41 -31.26 -1.45
CA HIS A 512 14.81 -31.20 -2.84
C HIS A 512 15.22 -29.80 -3.20
N VAL A 513 16.17 -29.68 -4.11
CA VAL A 513 16.57 -28.43 -4.75
C VAL A 513 16.35 -28.57 -6.26
N LEU A 514 15.59 -27.64 -6.81
CA LEU A 514 15.28 -27.59 -8.24
C LEU A 514 15.89 -26.31 -8.82
N PHE A 515 16.73 -26.48 -9.83
CA PHE A 515 17.29 -25.34 -10.55
C PHE A 515 16.42 -25.04 -11.78
N VAL A 516 16.04 -23.79 -11.92
CA VAL A 516 15.16 -23.30 -13.01
C VAL A 516 15.70 -22.03 -13.62
N ASP A 517 15.29 -21.73 -14.84
CA ASP A 517 15.66 -20.48 -15.52
C ASP A 517 14.74 -19.32 -15.10
N GLU A 518 13.49 -19.61 -14.76
CA GLU A 518 12.49 -18.65 -14.26
C GLU A 518 11.52 -19.35 -13.30
N PHE A 519 10.92 -18.59 -12.39
CA PHE A 519 9.83 -19.09 -11.55
C PHE A 519 8.52 -19.14 -12.33
N PRO A 520 7.65 -20.14 -12.05
CA PRO A 520 6.37 -20.30 -12.73
C PRO A 520 5.38 -19.16 -12.48
#